data_7054f796e254ee878ab866f03d03878f
#
_entry.id   7054f796e254ee878ab866f03d03878f
#
_cell.length_a   1.000
_cell.length_b   1.000
_cell.length_c   1.000
_cell.angle_alpha   90.00
_cell.angle_beta   90.00
_cell.angle_gamma   90.00
#
_symmetry.space_group_name_H-M   'P 1'
#
loop_
_entity.id
_entity.type
_entity.pdbx_description
1 polymer ?
#
loop_
_entity_poly.entity_id
_entity_poly.type
_entity_poly.pdbx_seq_one_letter_code
_entity_poly.pdbx_strand_id
1 'polypeptide(L)'
;MKIAIVCYPTFGGSGVVATELGIALANRGHEIHFVTYKQPVRLELLNANIHFHEVHVPEYALFHYQPYELALSSKLVDTVKMYGIEVLHVHYAIPHAYAGYMAKQMLAKEGIYIPMITTLHGTDITLVGKHPFYKPAVTFSINESDVVTAVSDSLKKDTLELFDIKKEIEVIPNFIDTKKYAHDYTDCQRSLMAQDHERIVTHISNFRKVKRIADVVAIFHKIQERIPAKLVMVGEGPEREKAEIQCEALGITDKVLFLGNSNEIDRILCFSDLFLLPSESESFGLAALEAMVNEVPVISSNTGGIPEVNIHGQTGFLSPVGAVDEMAENALAILQDPEVLAQFKKRAVQAAQKFDITNILPLYEAVYEKAFASRKTMSL
;
A
#
# COMPACT_ATOMS: atom_id res chain seq x y z
N MET A 1 -14.38 -13.17 -15.98
CA MET A 1 -13.65 -14.23 -15.27
C MET A 1 -14.10 -14.28 -13.81
N LYS A 2 -13.99 -15.44 -13.17
CA LYS A 2 -14.19 -15.61 -11.72
C LYS A 2 -12.84 -15.66 -11.01
N ILE A 3 -12.55 -14.68 -10.21
CA ILE A 3 -11.23 -14.45 -9.60
C ILE A 3 -11.36 -14.51 -8.07
N ALA A 4 -10.56 -15.35 -7.42
CA ALA A 4 -10.43 -15.31 -5.96
C ALA A 4 -9.23 -14.43 -5.58
N ILE A 5 -9.48 -13.41 -4.75
CA ILE A 5 -8.47 -12.49 -4.23
C ILE A 5 -8.21 -12.82 -2.75
N VAL A 6 -6.93 -13.05 -2.42
CA VAL A 6 -6.46 -13.28 -1.06
C VAL A 6 -5.57 -12.12 -0.63
N CYS A 7 -5.93 -11.44 0.45
CA CYS A 7 -5.19 -10.29 0.93
C CYS A 7 -5.30 -10.13 2.45
N TYR A 8 -4.49 -9.25 3.04
CA TYR A 8 -4.73 -8.81 4.41
C TYR A 8 -5.88 -7.79 4.46
N PRO A 9 -6.89 -8.00 5.30
CA PRO A 9 -8.06 -7.11 5.40
C PRO A 9 -7.79 -5.89 6.30
N THR A 10 -6.65 -5.21 6.09
CA THR A 10 -6.17 -4.14 6.96
C THR A 10 -6.14 -2.79 6.25
N PHE A 11 -6.08 -1.69 7.02
CA PHE A 11 -5.88 -0.33 6.52
C PHE A 11 -4.48 -0.11 5.88
N GLY A 12 -3.60 -1.10 5.89
CA GLY A 12 -2.31 -1.02 5.21
C GLY A 12 -2.46 -0.92 3.69
N GLY A 13 -1.50 -0.27 3.03
CA GLY A 13 -1.56 0.02 1.58
C GLY A 13 -1.85 -1.20 0.71
N SER A 14 -1.28 -2.37 1.03
CA SER A 14 -1.54 -3.61 0.27
C SER A 14 -2.99 -4.11 0.36
N GLY A 15 -3.62 -4.00 1.54
CA GLY A 15 -5.03 -4.39 1.73
C GLY A 15 -5.97 -3.46 0.96
N VAL A 16 -5.70 -2.16 1.00
CA VAL A 16 -6.45 -1.15 0.24
C VAL A 16 -6.32 -1.39 -1.26
N VAL A 17 -5.09 -1.58 -1.77
CA VAL A 17 -4.84 -1.84 -3.20
C VAL A 17 -5.56 -3.11 -3.67
N ALA A 18 -5.47 -4.22 -2.91
CA ALA A 18 -6.16 -5.46 -3.26
C ALA A 18 -7.68 -5.30 -3.31
N THR A 19 -8.25 -4.53 -2.36
CA THR A 19 -9.69 -4.27 -2.30
C THR A 19 -10.15 -3.39 -3.46
N GLU A 20 -9.46 -2.29 -3.71
CA GLU A 20 -9.77 -1.37 -4.82
C GLU A 20 -9.61 -2.06 -6.19
N LEU A 21 -8.61 -2.93 -6.35
CA LEU A 21 -8.45 -3.75 -7.55
C LEU A 21 -9.67 -4.65 -7.77
N GLY A 22 -10.10 -5.37 -6.73
CA GLY A 22 -11.25 -6.26 -6.82
C GLY A 22 -12.54 -5.51 -7.14
N ILE A 23 -12.77 -4.33 -6.54
CA ILE A 23 -13.93 -3.47 -6.84
C ILE A 23 -13.89 -3.02 -8.31
N ALA A 24 -12.73 -2.58 -8.79
CA ALA A 24 -12.59 -2.13 -10.18
C ALA A 24 -12.80 -3.26 -11.20
N LEU A 25 -12.29 -4.46 -10.92
CA LEU A 25 -12.52 -5.64 -11.73
C LEU A 25 -14.00 -6.06 -11.73
N ALA A 26 -14.68 -6.00 -10.59
CA ALA A 26 -16.11 -6.29 -10.48
C ALA A 26 -16.93 -5.32 -11.33
N ASN A 27 -16.58 -4.03 -11.34
CA ASN A 27 -17.20 -3.01 -12.17
C ASN A 27 -16.94 -3.20 -13.68
N ARG A 28 -15.92 -3.98 -14.04
CA ARG A 28 -15.64 -4.46 -15.41
C ARG A 28 -16.36 -5.77 -15.77
N GLY A 29 -17.15 -6.32 -14.85
CA GLY A 29 -17.95 -7.53 -15.07
C GLY A 29 -17.22 -8.83 -14.72
N HIS A 30 -16.09 -8.78 -14.01
CA HIS A 30 -15.50 -9.95 -13.40
C HIS A 30 -16.25 -10.31 -12.12
N GLU A 31 -16.38 -11.60 -11.80
CA GLU A 31 -16.91 -12.08 -10.52
C GLU A 31 -15.76 -12.26 -9.53
N ILE A 32 -15.77 -11.51 -8.43
CA ILE A 32 -14.67 -11.39 -7.48
C ILE A 32 -15.04 -12.02 -6.15
N HIS A 33 -14.19 -12.92 -5.67
CA HIS A 33 -14.33 -13.66 -4.43
C HIS A 33 -13.18 -13.31 -3.48
N PHE A 34 -13.42 -12.44 -2.49
CA PHE A 34 -12.43 -12.18 -1.45
C PHE A 34 -12.41 -13.31 -0.43
N VAL A 35 -11.22 -13.93 -0.22
CA VAL A 35 -11.03 -15.04 0.73
C VAL A 35 -10.02 -14.61 1.77
N THR A 36 -10.48 -14.24 2.98
CA THR A 36 -9.63 -13.74 4.07
C THR A 36 -10.33 -13.84 5.42
N TYR A 37 -9.62 -13.64 6.54
CA TYR A 37 -10.13 -13.88 7.90
C TYR A 37 -11.07 -12.78 8.43
N LYS A 38 -11.25 -11.69 7.71
CA LYS A 38 -12.17 -10.58 8.04
C LYS A 38 -12.52 -9.83 6.77
N GLN A 39 -13.68 -9.19 6.73
CA GLN A 39 -14.05 -8.35 5.60
C GLN A 39 -12.98 -7.28 5.35
N PRO A 40 -12.45 -7.18 4.10
CA PRO A 40 -11.48 -6.17 3.74
C PRO A 40 -12.00 -4.75 3.99
N VAL A 41 -11.08 -3.88 4.38
CA VAL A 41 -11.39 -2.46 4.54
C VAL A 41 -11.80 -1.85 3.19
N ARG A 42 -12.77 -0.96 3.20
CA ARG A 42 -13.38 -0.32 2.00
C ARG A 42 -14.15 -1.30 1.09
N LEU A 43 -14.34 -2.56 1.46
CA LEU A 43 -15.11 -3.50 0.64
C LEU A 43 -16.61 -3.18 0.73
N GLU A 44 -17.20 -2.81 -0.41
CA GLU A 44 -18.62 -2.58 -0.58
C GLU A 44 -19.29 -3.87 -1.07
N LEU A 45 -20.12 -4.51 -0.24
CA LEU A 45 -20.82 -5.76 -0.56
C LEU A 45 -22.11 -5.56 -1.37
N LEU A 46 -22.45 -4.33 -1.74
CA LEU A 46 -23.66 -4.03 -2.52
C LEU A 46 -23.49 -4.28 -4.03
N ASN A 47 -22.27 -4.65 -4.48
CA ASN A 47 -22.00 -5.04 -5.86
C ASN A 47 -22.30 -6.53 -6.04
N ALA A 48 -23.20 -6.89 -6.97
CA ALA A 48 -23.61 -8.28 -7.22
C ALA A 48 -22.45 -9.21 -7.68
N ASN A 49 -21.36 -8.63 -8.20
CA ASN A 49 -20.18 -9.34 -8.64
C ASN A 49 -19.11 -9.49 -7.54
N ILE A 50 -19.39 -9.08 -6.30
CA ILE A 50 -18.44 -9.17 -5.17
C ILE A 50 -18.97 -10.11 -4.11
N HIS A 51 -18.15 -11.08 -3.75
CA HIS A 51 -18.43 -12.08 -2.72
C HIS A 51 -17.32 -12.08 -1.67
N PHE A 52 -17.68 -12.26 -0.41
CA PHE A 52 -16.75 -12.38 0.69
C PHE A 52 -16.87 -13.76 1.35
N HIS A 53 -15.75 -14.41 1.55
CA HIS A 53 -15.63 -15.73 2.18
C HIS A 53 -14.68 -15.64 3.35
N GLU A 54 -15.24 -15.72 4.55
CA GLU A 54 -14.44 -15.68 5.77
C GLU A 54 -13.65 -16.98 5.97
N VAL A 55 -12.36 -16.83 6.26
CA VAL A 55 -11.47 -17.90 6.68
C VAL A 55 -11.52 -17.99 8.19
N HIS A 56 -12.29 -18.93 8.69
CA HIS A 56 -12.37 -19.21 10.12
C HIS A 56 -11.28 -20.22 10.51
N VAL A 57 -10.48 -19.88 11.52
CA VAL A 57 -9.49 -20.80 12.12
C VAL A 57 -10.06 -21.31 13.43
N PRO A 58 -10.48 -22.59 13.50
CA PRO A 58 -11.04 -23.14 14.71
C PRO A 58 -9.98 -23.19 15.83
N GLU A 59 -10.38 -22.81 17.03
CA GLU A 59 -9.53 -22.95 18.21
C GLU A 59 -9.41 -24.43 18.58
N TYR A 60 -8.16 -24.87 18.79
CA TYR A 60 -7.87 -26.22 19.27
C TYR A 60 -6.77 -26.17 20.32
N ALA A 61 -7.01 -26.76 21.46
CA ALA A 61 -6.16 -26.61 22.65
C ALA A 61 -4.68 -27.01 22.48
N LEU A 62 -4.37 -27.89 21.50
CA LEU A 62 -3.00 -28.30 21.21
C LEU A 62 -2.28 -27.35 20.25
N PHE A 63 -2.98 -26.43 19.60
CA PHE A 63 -2.35 -25.44 18.72
C PHE A 63 -1.89 -24.25 19.52
N HIS A 64 -0.59 -24.18 19.82
CA HIS A 64 0.00 -22.99 20.41
C HIS A 64 -0.09 -21.78 19.49
N TYR A 65 0.06 -22.01 18.19
CA TYR A 65 -0.19 -21.02 17.12
C TYR A 65 -1.31 -21.52 16.22
N GLN A 66 -2.25 -20.65 15.91
CA GLN A 66 -3.36 -20.97 15.03
C GLN A 66 -2.87 -21.20 13.59
N PRO A 67 -3.16 -22.36 12.95
CA PRO A 67 -2.64 -22.69 11.63
C PRO A 67 -3.46 -22.02 10.52
N TYR A 68 -3.31 -20.70 10.38
CA TYR A 68 -4.06 -19.90 9.42
C TYR A 68 -3.87 -20.40 7.98
N GLU A 69 -2.66 -20.78 7.60
CA GLU A 69 -2.33 -21.25 6.25
C GLU A 69 -3.09 -22.52 5.87
N LEU A 70 -3.30 -23.42 6.83
CA LEU A 70 -4.09 -24.64 6.62
C LEU A 70 -5.57 -24.31 6.40
N ALA A 71 -6.12 -23.44 7.24
CA ALA A 71 -7.51 -22.99 7.12
C ALA A 71 -7.74 -22.24 5.79
N LEU A 72 -6.83 -21.36 5.42
CA LEU A 72 -6.89 -20.62 4.15
C LEU A 72 -6.80 -21.58 2.94
N SER A 73 -5.87 -22.52 2.95
CA SER A 73 -5.73 -23.50 1.86
C SER A 73 -7.01 -24.31 1.66
N SER A 74 -7.61 -24.80 2.75
CA SER A 74 -8.88 -25.55 2.72
C SER A 74 -10.03 -24.68 2.23
N LYS A 75 -10.14 -23.45 2.71
CA LYS A 75 -11.18 -22.50 2.28
C LYS A 75 -11.07 -22.15 0.80
N LEU A 76 -9.84 -22.02 0.28
CA LEU A 76 -9.59 -21.81 -1.15
C LEU A 76 -10.07 -22.99 -1.98
N VAL A 77 -9.79 -24.23 -1.56
CA VAL A 77 -10.28 -25.43 -2.24
C VAL A 77 -11.80 -25.43 -2.32
N ASP A 78 -12.48 -25.20 -1.20
CA ASP A 78 -13.94 -25.15 -1.16
C ASP A 78 -14.50 -24.03 -2.05
N THR A 79 -13.90 -22.85 -2.00
CA THR A 79 -14.34 -21.69 -2.80
C THR A 79 -14.18 -21.97 -4.29
N VAL A 80 -13.05 -22.54 -4.71
CA VAL A 80 -12.80 -22.90 -6.10
C VAL A 80 -13.84 -23.90 -6.60
N LYS A 81 -14.11 -24.94 -5.82
CA LYS A 81 -15.07 -26.01 -6.20
C LYS A 81 -16.50 -25.50 -6.22
N MET A 82 -16.89 -24.70 -5.24
CA MET A 82 -18.28 -24.26 -5.08
C MET A 82 -18.67 -23.19 -6.12
N TYR A 83 -17.76 -22.26 -6.42
CA TYR A 83 -18.06 -21.12 -7.28
C TYR A 83 -17.43 -21.20 -8.66
N GLY A 84 -16.61 -22.21 -8.93
CA GLY A 84 -15.94 -22.37 -10.22
C GLY A 84 -14.90 -21.29 -10.49
N ILE A 85 -14.10 -20.96 -9.49
CA ILE A 85 -13.03 -19.96 -9.62
C ILE A 85 -12.06 -20.36 -10.73
N GLU A 86 -11.67 -19.38 -11.53
CA GLU A 86 -10.83 -19.59 -12.71
C GLU A 86 -9.37 -19.18 -12.46
N VAL A 87 -9.12 -18.24 -11.56
CA VAL A 87 -7.79 -17.70 -11.21
C VAL A 87 -7.71 -17.40 -9.72
N LEU A 88 -6.60 -17.76 -9.08
CA LEU A 88 -6.25 -17.30 -7.74
C LEU A 88 -5.31 -16.09 -7.87
N HIS A 89 -5.66 -14.96 -7.26
CA HIS A 89 -4.77 -13.82 -7.10
C HIS A 89 -4.47 -13.62 -5.63
N VAL A 90 -3.24 -13.90 -5.23
CA VAL A 90 -2.81 -13.79 -3.85
C VAL A 90 -1.85 -12.62 -3.67
N HIS A 91 -2.09 -11.80 -2.68
CA HIS A 91 -1.23 -10.69 -2.29
C HIS A 91 -0.31 -11.16 -1.17
N TYR A 92 1.00 -11.04 -1.34
CA TYR A 92 2.11 -11.55 -0.52
C TYR A 92 2.56 -12.98 -0.84
N ALA A 93 3.88 -13.16 -0.91
CA ALA A 93 4.53 -14.46 -1.06
C ALA A 93 4.21 -15.39 0.12
N ILE A 94 4.22 -14.85 1.35
CA ILE A 94 3.82 -15.54 2.58
C ILE A 94 2.85 -14.68 3.40
N PRO A 95 1.85 -15.26 4.04
CA PRO A 95 1.47 -16.68 4.01
C PRO A 95 0.61 -17.06 2.78
N HIS A 96 0.15 -16.06 2.00
CA HIS A 96 -0.94 -16.24 1.06
C HIS A 96 -0.56 -17.08 -0.16
N ALA A 97 0.59 -16.83 -0.83
CA ALA A 97 0.99 -17.66 -1.97
C ALA A 97 1.36 -19.07 -1.53
N TYR A 98 1.95 -19.24 -0.33
CA TYR A 98 2.18 -20.57 0.23
C TYR A 98 0.88 -21.34 0.41
N ALA A 99 -0.14 -20.73 1.02
CA ALA A 99 -1.46 -21.35 1.19
C ALA A 99 -2.15 -21.60 -0.16
N GLY A 100 -2.04 -20.66 -1.10
CA GLY A 100 -2.57 -20.80 -2.47
C GLY A 100 -1.94 -21.96 -3.21
N TYR A 101 -0.61 -22.16 -3.09
CA TYR A 101 0.06 -23.33 -3.66
C TYR A 101 -0.46 -24.63 -3.07
N MET A 102 -0.65 -24.71 -1.75
CA MET A 102 -1.22 -25.89 -1.12
C MET A 102 -2.65 -26.19 -1.61
N ALA A 103 -3.47 -25.17 -1.80
CA ALA A 103 -4.78 -25.32 -2.40
C ALA A 103 -4.70 -25.85 -3.84
N LYS A 104 -3.78 -25.33 -4.68
CA LYS A 104 -3.52 -25.85 -6.03
C LYS A 104 -3.16 -27.33 -6.01
N GLN A 105 -2.30 -27.76 -5.08
CA GLN A 105 -1.89 -29.17 -4.97
C GLN A 105 -3.06 -30.07 -4.57
N MET A 106 -3.92 -29.66 -3.64
CA MET A 106 -5.13 -30.41 -3.27
C MET A 106 -6.10 -30.52 -4.44
N LEU A 107 -6.37 -29.43 -5.14
CA LEU A 107 -7.24 -29.40 -6.31
C LEU A 107 -6.71 -30.25 -7.47
N ALA A 108 -5.41 -30.23 -7.72
CA ALA A 108 -4.77 -31.01 -8.78
C ALA A 108 -4.95 -32.55 -8.58
N LYS A 109 -5.01 -33.03 -7.32
CA LYS A 109 -5.32 -34.43 -7.01
C LYS A 109 -6.75 -34.83 -7.40
N GLU A 110 -7.63 -33.86 -7.53
CA GLU A 110 -9.02 -34.02 -7.98
C GLU A 110 -9.18 -33.67 -9.49
N GLY A 111 -8.08 -33.44 -10.22
CA GLY A 111 -8.09 -33.07 -11.63
C GLY A 111 -8.48 -31.64 -11.93
N ILE A 112 -8.49 -30.76 -10.90
CA ILE A 112 -8.80 -29.33 -11.03
C ILE A 112 -7.51 -28.54 -11.05
N TYR A 113 -7.20 -27.91 -12.19
CA TYR A 113 -6.01 -27.09 -12.37
C TYR A 113 -6.40 -25.61 -12.38
N ILE A 114 -5.82 -24.82 -11.45
CA ILE A 114 -6.09 -23.39 -11.30
C ILE A 114 -4.78 -22.61 -11.30
N PRO A 115 -4.64 -21.56 -12.15
CA PRO A 115 -3.47 -20.71 -12.12
C PRO A 115 -3.48 -19.77 -10.92
N MET A 116 -2.29 -19.42 -10.44
CA MET A 116 -2.08 -18.51 -9.31
C MET A 116 -1.16 -17.37 -9.70
N ILE A 117 -1.64 -16.15 -9.46
CA ILE A 117 -0.88 -14.91 -9.56
C ILE A 117 -0.48 -14.48 -8.16
N THR A 118 0.77 -14.07 -7.97
CA THR A 118 1.26 -13.52 -6.70
C THR A 118 1.75 -12.11 -6.89
N THR A 119 1.14 -11.16 -6.18
CA THR A 119 1.62 -9.76 -6.10
C THR A 119 2.44 -9.54 -4.84
N LEU A 120 3.70 -9.12 -5.01
CA LEU A 120 4.64 -8.79 -3.95
C LEU A 120 4.44 -7.34 -3.49
N HIS A 121 4.43 -7.11 -2.17
CA HIS A 121 4.14 -5.80 -1.58
C HIS A 121 5.29 -5.20 -0.76
N GLY A 122 6.36 -5.95 -0.49
CA GLY A 122 7.58 -5.48 0.16
C GLY A 122 7.76 -5.99 1.58
N THR A 123 6.76 -5.98 2.46
CA THR A 123 6.89 -6.55 3.82
C THR A 123 7.29 -8.02 3.76
N ASP A 124 6.72 -8.77 2.82
CA ASP A 124 7.02 -10.17 2.53
C ASP A 124 8.41 -10.41 1.91
N ILE A 125 9.08 -9.37 1.47
CA ILE A 125 10.38 -9.42 0.81
C ILE A 125 11.46 -8.82 1.71
N THR A 126 11.41 -7.52 1.94
CA THR A 126 12.49 -6.74 2.56
C THR A 126 12.46 -6.75 4.08
N LEU A 127 11.32 -7.03 4.71
CA LEU A 127 11.17 -7.05 6.16
C LEU A 127 11.11 -8.48 6.71
N VAL A 128 9.99 -9.15 6.54
CA VAL A 128 9.77 -10.50 7.10
C VAL A 128 10.45 -11.57 6.26
N GLY A 129 10.32 -11.49 4.94
CA GLY A 129 10.75 -12.55 4.02
C GLY A 129 12.25 -12.79 3.98
N LYS A 130 13.07 -11.75 4.20
CA LYS A 130 14.54 -11.89 4.27
C LYS A 130 15.05 -12.63 5.52
N HIS A 131 14.18 -12.81 6.53
CA HIS A 131 14.58 -13.54 7.74
C HIS A 131 14.90 -15.00 7.40
N PRO A 132 16.01 -15.59 7.90
CA PRO A 132 16.46 -16.93 7.52
C PRO A 132 15.40 -18.02 7.64
N PHE A 133 14.50 -17.95 8.62
CA PHE A 133 13.43 -18.94 8.81
C PHE A 133 12.32 -18.84 7.74
N TYR A 134 12.09 -17.67 7.16
CA TYR A 134 11.04 -17.47 6.15
C TYR A 134 11.57 -17.50 4.71
N LYS A 135 12.87 -17.24 4.53
CA LYS A 135 13.49 -17.14 3.20
C LYS A 135 13.22 -18.36 2.31
N PRO A 136 13.35 -19.63 2.81
CA PRO A 136 13.03 -20.80 1.98
C PRO A 136 11.57 -20.83 1.52
N ALA A 137 10.62 -20.49 2.41
CA ALA A 137 9.20 -20.47 2.09
C ALA A 137 8.84 -19.37 1.08
N VAL A 138 9.43 -18.17 1.22
CA VAL A 138 9.26 -17.06 0.28
C VAL A 138 9.81 -17.44 -1.10
N THR A 139 11.04 -17.95 -1.18
CA THR A 139 11.66 -18.39 -2.44
C THR A 139 10.79 -19.44 -3.13
N PHE A 140 10.33 -20.44 -2.38
CA PHE A 140 9.46 -21.48 -2.87
C PHE A 140 8.14 -20.90 -3.41
N SER A 141 7.43 -20.10 -2.62
CA SER A 141 6.12 -19.56 -2.97
C SER A 141 6.15 -18.71 -4.24
N ILE A 142 7.21 -17.89 -4.39
CA ILE A 142 7.39 -17.08 -5.60
C ILE A 142 7.65 -17.98 -6.82
N ASN A 143 8.53 -18.96 -6.70
CA ASN A 143 8.88 -19.87 -7.81
C ASN A 143 7.73 -20.81 -8.23
N GLU A 144 6.80 -21.12 -7.34
CA GLU A 144 5.63 -21.96 -7.62
C GLU A 144 4.40 -21.17 -8.10
N SER A 145 4.47 -19.85 -8.14
CA SER A 145 3.44 -19.02 -8.74
C SER A 145 3.48 -19.11 -10.27
N ASP A 146 2.34 -19.05 -10.94
CA ASP A 146 2.28 -19.09 -12.41
C ASP A 146 2.70 -17.74 -13.00
N VAL A 147 2.26 -16.65 -12.38
CA VAL A 147 2.70 -15.28 -12.69
C VAL A 147 3.05 -14.56 -11.39
N VAL A 148 4.11 -13.75 -11.42
CA VAL A 148 4.54 -12.95 -10.28
C VAL A 148 4.56 -11.48 -10.68
N THR A 149 3.97 -10.63 -9.84
CA THR A 149 4.04 -9.18 -10.03
C THR A 149 4.67 -8.50 -8.81
N ALA A 150 5.30 -7.35 -9.01
CA ALA A 150 5.83 -6.48 -7.96
C ALA A 150 5.30 -5.07 -8.15
N VAL A 151 5.11 -4.34 -7.05
CA VAL A 151 4.50 -3.00 -7.06
C VAL A 151 5.46 -1.88 -7.48
N SER A 152 6.74 -2.20 -7.72
CA SER A 152 7.77 -1.25 -8.18
C SER A 152 8.97 -1.99 -8.78
N ASP A 153 9.75 -1.30 -9.61
CA ASP A 153 11.03 -1.80 -10.12
C ASP A 153 12.04 -2.02 -8.99
N SER A 154 12.03 -1.13 -7.98
CA SER A 154 12.84 -1.30 -6.78
C SER A 154 12.52 -2.61 -6.05
N LEU A 155 11.25 -2.93 -5.82
CA LEU A 155 10.87 -4.16 -5.15
C LEU A 155 11.21 -5.40 -5.97
N LYS A 156 11.03 -5.34 -7.30
CA LYS A 156 11.49 -6.41 -8.21
C LYS A 156 12.99 -6.65 -8.05
N LYS A 157 13.80 -5.60 -8.06
CA LYS A 157 15.25 -5.66 -7.89
C LYS A 157 15.63 -6.30 -6.55
N ASP A 158 15.05 -5.78 -5.44
CA ASP A 158 15.28 -6.31 -4.09
C ASP A 158 14.92 -7.80 -4.02
N THR A 159 13.83 -8.22 -4.67
CA THR A 159 13.40 -9.62 -4.68
C THR A 159 14.43 -10.51 -5.37
N LEU A 160 14.93 -10.10 -6.53
CA LEU A 160 15.93 -10.86 -7.30
C LEU A 160 17.30 -10.90 -6.59
N GLU A 161 17.66 -9.86 -5.84
CA GLU A 161 18.89 -9.80 -5.08
C GLU A 161 18.83 -10.65 -3.78
N LEU A 162 17.67 -10.69 -3.12
CA LEU A 162 17.52 -11.38 -1.84
C LEU A 162 17.22 -12.88 -1.96
N PHE A 163 16.60 -13.31 -3.08
CA PHE A 163 16.09 -14.68 -3.24
C PHE A 163 16.54 -15.28 -4.58
N ASP A 164 16.69 -16.61 -4.63
CA ASP A 164 16.94 -17.36 -5.87
C ASP A 164 15.62 -17.55 -6.64
N ILE A 165 15.21 -16.49 -7.36
CA ILE A 165 13.98 -16.48 -8.14
C ILE A 165 14.26 -16.84 -9.59
N LYS A 166 13.51 -17.84 -10.08
CA LYS A 166 13.58 -18.38 -11.46
C LYS A 166 12.45 -17.85 -12.34
N LYS A 167 11.48 -17.18 -11.75
CA LYS A 167 10.32 -16.61 -12.46
C LYS A 167 10.61 -15.18 -12.90
N GLU A 168 10.07 -14.81 -14.04
CA GLU A 168 9.96 -13.42 -14.42
C GLU A 168 9.02 -12.69 -13.46
N ILE A 169 9.42 -11.50 -13.00
CA ILE A 169 8.60 -10.62 -12.18
C ILE A 169 8.15 -9.45 -13.05
N GLU A 170 6.86 -9.33 -13.27
CA GLU A 170 6.27 -8.19 -13.97
C GLU A 170 6.06 -7.02 -12.98
N VAL A 171 6.36 -5.80 -13.40
CA VAL A 171 6.12 -4.62 -12.55
C VAL A 171 4.76 -4.03 -12.91
N ILE A 172 3.85 -4.03 -11.92
CA ILE A 172 2.56 -3.34 -12.00
C ILE A 172 2.49 -2.41 -10.78
N PRO A 173 2.62 -1.09 -10.98
CA PRO A 173 2.63 -0.16 -9.87
C PRO A 173 1.31 -0.16 -9.11
N ASN A 174 1.36 0.19 -7.83
CA ASN A 174 0.16 0.52 -7.10
C ASN A 174 -0.54 1.72 -7.74
N PHE A 175 -1.81 1.86 -7.47
CA PHE A 175 -2.69 2.83 -8.13
C PHE A 175 -3.63 3.48 -7.13
N ILE A 176 -4.31 4.52 -7.60
CA ILE A 176 -5.44 5.17 -6.93
C ILE A 176 -6.57 5.36 -7.93
N ASP A 177 -7.79 5.48 -7.43
CA ASP A 177 -8.94 5.95 -8.23
C ASP A 177 -9.02 7.48 -8.10
N THR A 178 -8.45 8.20 -9.09
CA THR A 178 -8.38 9.68 -9.02
C THR A 178 -9.76 10.34 -8.96
N LYS A 179 -10.81 9.65 -9.39
CA LYS A 179 -12.19 10.16 -9.31
C LYS A 179 -12.72 10.23 -7.87
N LYS A 180 -12.25 9.33 -7.01
CA LYS A 180 -12.61 9.35 -5.57
C LYS A 180 -11.99 10.56 -4.84
N TYR A 181 -10.93 11.13 -5.39
CA TYR A 181 -10.21 12.29 -4.84
C TYR A 181 -10.56 13.61 -5.56
N ALA A 182 -11.52 13.59 -6.49
CA ALA A 182 -12.03 14.80 -7.12
C ALA A 182 -12.99 15.52 -6.16
N HIS A 183 -12.45 16.33 -5.26
CA HIS A 183 -13.23 17.09 -4.28
C HIS A 183 -13.74 18.39 -4.85
N ASP A 184 -14.97 18.73 -4.46
CA ASP A 184 -15.40 20.12 -4.42
C ASP A 184 -14.71 20.76 -3.20
N TYR A 185 -13.69 21.60 -3.43
CA TYR A 185 -12.87 22.24 -2.38
C TYR A 185 -13.71 23.12 -1.42
N THR A 186 -15.00 23.29 -1.65
CA THR A 186 -15.93 23.99 -0.74
C THR A 186 -16.09 23.29 0.62
N ASP A 187 -15.81 21.97 0.70
CA ASP A 187 -15.88 21.18 1.94
C ASP A 187 -14.56 21.10 2.71
N CYS A 188 -13.47 21.68 2.18
CA CYS A 188 -12.17 21.73 2.86
C CYS A 188 -12.21 22.70 4.04
N GLN A 189 -12.46 22.19 5.22
CA GLN A 189 -12.53 22.98 6.47
C GLN A 189 -11.14 23.27 7.04
N ARG A 190 -10.25 23.88 6.23
CA ARG A 190 -8.89 24.26 6.63
C ARG A 190 -8.87 25.12 7.92
N SER A 191 -9.85 26.00 8.08
CA SER A 191 -9.95 26.89 9.25
C SER A 191 -10.13 26.17 10.59
N LEU A 192 -10.55 24.89 10.59
CA LEU A 192 -10.59 24.08 11.81
C LEU A 192 -9.20 23.60 12.24
N MET A 193 -8.22 23.59 11.35
CA MET A 193 -6.90 23.00 11.58
C MET A 193 -5.81 24.05 11.76
N ALA A 194 -5.89 25.17 11.04
CA ALA A 194 -4.87 26.22 11.08
C ALA A 194 -5.46 27.58 10.69
N GLN A 195 -4.76 28.65 11.06
CA GLN A 195 -5.08 30.01 10.60
C GLN A 195 -4.63 30.19 9.14
N ASP A 196 -5.16 31.20 8.45
CA ASP A 196 -4.90 31.42 7.02
C ASP A 196 -3.42 31.62 6.68
N HIS A 197 -2.64 32.17 7.62
CA HIS A 197 -1.22 32.40 7.45
C HIS A 197 -0.33 31.21 7.84
N GLU A 198 -0.89 30.18 8.46
CA GLU A 198 -0.14 28.98 8.86
C GLU A 198 -0.11 27.96 7.71
N ARG A 199 1.04 27.29 7.53
CA ARG A 199 1.18 26.13 6.63
C ARG A 199 0.80 24.86 7.36
N ILE A 200 0.15 23.93 6.66
CA ILE A 200 -0.19 22.61 7.19
C ILE A 200 0.73 21.58 6.57
N VAL A 201 1.54 20.97 7.43
CA VAL A 201 2.41 19.83 7.09
C VAL A 201 1.73 18.56 7.59
N THR A 202 1.65 17.52 6.76
CA THR A 202 0.93 16.29 7.10
C THR A 202 1.83 15.07 6.97
N HIS A 203 1.64 14.11 7.88
CA HIS A 203 2.22 12.77 7.80
C HIS A 203 1.14 11.72 8.07
N ILE A 204 1.09 10.68 7.23
CA ILE A 204 0.13 9.58 7.34
C ILE A 204 0.88 8.26 7.29
N SER A 205 0.79 7.46 8.36
CA SER A 205 1.37 6.11 8.40
C SER A 205 0.91 5.29 9.61
N ASN A 206 1.31 4.03 9.66
CA ASN A 206 1.17 3.16 10.83
C ASN A 206 2.37 3.33 11.77
N PHE A 207 2.60 4.39 12.40
CA PHE A 207 3.70 4.84 13.27
C PHE A 207 4.67 3.74 13.77
N ARG A 208 5.27 3.00 12.82
CA ARG A 208 6.31 2.00 13.04
C ARG A 208 7.70 2.62 12.88
N LYS A 209 8.71 2.00 13.47
CA LYS A 209 10.10 2.46 13.42
C LYS A 209 10.58 2.77 11.98
N VAL A 210 10.21 1.93 11.00
CA VAL A 210 10.55 2.11 9.58
C VAL A 210 10.01 3.41 8.98
N LYS A 211 8.98 4.03 9.58
CA LYS A 211 8.39 5.30 9.14
C LYS A 211 9.12 6.53 9.71
N ARG A 212 10.07 6.31 10.63
CA ARG A 212 10.94 7.36 11.20
C ARG A 212 10.15 8.55 11.76
N ILE A 213 9.17 8.26 12.60
CA ILE A 213 8.25 9.28 13.15
C ILE A 213 9.00 10.38 13.90
N ALA A 214 10.10 10.04 14.58
CA ALA A 214 10.96 11.03 15.24
C ALA A 214 11.56 12.05 14.24
N ASP A 215 11.89 11.62 13.02
CA ASP A 215 12.38 12.53 11.99
C ASP A 215 11.27 13.43 11.47
N VAL A 216 10.01 12.95 11.35
CA VAL A 216 8.87 13.81 10.99
C VAL A 216 8.75 14.97 11.95
N VAL A 217 8.80 14.69 13.27
CA VAL A 217 8.74 15.72 14.31
C VAL A 217 9.96 16.66 14.23
N ALA A 218 11.16 16.14 14.04
CA ALA A 218 12.38 16.93 13.94
C ALA A 218 12.41 17.85 12.70
N ILE A 219 11.96 17.34 11.54
CA ILE A 219 11.83 18.13 10.30
C ILE A 219 10.82 19.25 10.53
N PHE A 220 9.64 18.92 11.07
CA PHE A 220 8.61 19.92 11.37
C PHE A 220 9.08 20.97 12.36
N HIS A 221 9.82 20.59 13.41
CA HIS A 221 10.39 21.54 14.37
C HIS A 221 11.24 22.62 13.66
N LYS A 222 12.11 22.21 12.71
CA LYS A 222 12.93 23.15 11.93
C LYS A 222 12.10 24.02 10.98
N ILE A 223 11.01 23.50 10.43
CA ILE A 223 10.08 24.27 9.56
C ILE A 223 9.40 25.36 10.40
N GLN A 224 8.83 25.01 11.55
CA GLN A 224 8.04 25.92 12.39
C GLN A 224 8.88 26.99 13.09
N GLU A 225 10.22 26.84 13.19
CA GLU A 225 11.14 27.90 13.63
C GLU A 225 11.28 29.01 12.59
N ARG A 226 10.97 28.76 11.34
CA ARG A 226 11.18 29.69 10.21
C ARG A 226 9.89 30.27 9.63
N ILE A 227 8.78 29.52 9.68
CA ILE A 227 7.47 29.94 9.18
C ILE A 227 6.37 29.45 10.12
N PRO A 228 5.24 30.17 10.25
CA PRO A 228 4.06 29.67 10.96
C PRO A 228 3.55 28.39 10.31
N ALA A 229 3.50 27.30 11.10
CA ALA A 229 3.06 26.00 10.59
C ALA A 229 2.42 25.13 11.67
N LYS A 230 1.57 24.20 11.25
CA LYS A 230 0.98 23.12 12.05
C LYS A 230 1.37 21.76 11.44
N LEU A 231 1.55 20.75 12.30
CA LEU A 231 1.77 19.37 11.88
C LEU A 231 0.54 18.54 12.18
N VAL A 232 0.04 17.84 11.17
CA VAL A 232 -1.06 16.88 11.31
C VAL A 232 -0.50 15.46 11.15
N MET A 233 -0.60 14.67 12.22
CA MET A 233 -0.11 13.30 12.29
C MET A 233 -1.31 12.33 12.26
N VAL A 234 -1.40 11.51 11.22
CA VAL A 234 -2.51 10.58 11.03
C VAL A 234 -2.02 9.14 11.08
N GLY A 235 -2.62 8.36 11.95
CA GLY A 235 -2.30 6.96 12.18
C GLY A 235 -1.98 6.63 13.62
N GLU A 236 -1.73 5.35 13.86
CA GLU A 236 -1.41 4.78 15.16
C GLU A 236 -0.24 3.81 15.04
N GLY A 237 0.44 3.60 16.16
CA GLY A 237 1.53 2.63 16.22
C GLY A 237 2.50 2.85 17.37
N PRO A 238 3.50 1.96 17.51
CA PRO A 238 4.39 1.93 18.68
C PRO A 238 5.30 3.15 18.83
N GLU A 239 5.46 3.99 17.80
CA GLU A 239 6.28 5.20 17.88
C GLU A 239 5.47 6.46 18.26
N ARG A 240 4.13 6.36 18.47
CA ARG A 240 3.28 7.51 18.81
C ARG A 240 3.68 8.19 20.10
N GLU A 241 3.74 7.43 21.19
CA GLU A 241 4.08 7.95 22.52
C GLU A 241 5.44 8.67 22.53
N LYS A 242 6.44 8.11 21.83
CA LYS A 242 7.76 8.72 21.69
C LYS A 242 7.71 10.05 20.93
N ALA A 243 6.86 10.15 19.91
CA ALA A 243 6.68 11.37 19.15
C ALA A 243 6.00 12.47 20.00
N GLU A 244 5.00 12.12 20.82
CA GLU A 244 4.34 13.03 21.76
C GLU A 244 5.36 13.58 22.80
N ILE A 245 6.16 12.70 23.40
CA ILE A 245 7.25 13.10 24.32
C ILE A 245 8.27 14.02 23.62
N GLN A 246 8.62 13.71 22.37
CA GLN A 246 9.52 14.56 21.59
C GLN A 246 8.94 15.96 21.33
N CYS A 247 7.64 16.04 21.02
CA CYS A 247 6.94 17.33 20.85
C CYS A 247 6.95 18.16 22.14
N GLU A 248 6.75 17.53 23.30
CA GLU A 248 6.87 18.20 24.60
C GLU A 248 8.27 18.74 24.86
N ALA A 249 9.29 17.90 24.63
CA ALA A 249 10.69 18.26 24.81
C ALA A 249 11.14 19.43 23.90
N LEU A 250 10.54 19.54 22.70
CA LEU A 250 10.80 20.60 21.73
C LEU A 250 9.90 21.84 21.94
N GLY A 251 8.92 21.78 22.86
CA GLY A 251 7.98 22.89 23.12
C GLY A 251 7.04 23.21 21.97
N ILE A 252 6.64 22.19 21.19
CA ILE A 252 5.78 22.33 19.98
C ILE A 252 4.45 21.61 20.09
N THR A 253 4.06 21.15 21.27
CA THR A 253 2.84 20.34 21.48
C THR A 253 1.57 21.05 20.96
N ASP A 254 1.47 22.36 21.11
CA ASP A 254 0.36 23.18 20.62
C ASP A 254 0.30 23.32 19.09
N LYS A 255 1.36 22.92 18.39
CA LYS A 255 1.49 22.97 16.93
C LYS A 255 1.34 21.62 16.24
N VAL A 256 1.21 20.53 17.01
CA VAL A 256 1.12 19.17 16.49
C VAL A 256 -0.22 18.54 16.87
N LEU A 257 -0.96 18.07 15.87
CA LEU A 257 -2.24 17.41 16.06
C LEU A 257 -2.13 15.93 15.70
N PHE A 258 -2.37 15.03 16.65
CA PHE A 258 -2.44 13.58 16.46
C PHE A 258 -3.91 13.16 16.31
N LEU A 259 -4.33 12.77 15.09
CA LEU A 259 -5.71 12.42 14.78
C LEU A 259 -6.05 10.93 14.99
N GLY A 260 -5.03 10.07 15.23
CA GLY A 260 -5.24 8.63 15.25
C GLY A 260 -5.54 8.07 13.86
N ASN A 261 -6.13 6.87 13.80
CA ASN A 261 -6.55 6.27 12.52
C ASN A 261 -7.78 7.00 11.97
N SER A 262 -7.75 7.32 10.68
CA SER A 262 -8.86 7.98 9.99
C SER A 262 -9.19 7.28 8.67
N ASN A 263 -10.48 7.25 8.32
CA ASN A 263 -10.97 6.85 7.00
C ASN A 263 -11.10 8.05 6.04
N GLU A 264 -10.95 9.27 6.55
CA GLU A 264 -11.15 10.53 5.82
C GLU A 264 -9.80 11.14 5.39
N ILE A 265 -8.90 10.29 4.86
CA ILE A 265 -7.55 10.69 4.47
C ILE A 265 -7.58 11.80 3.41
N ASP A 266 -8.48 11.68 2.45
CA ASP A 266 -8.75 12.63 1.40
C ASP A 266 -9.12 14.02 1.96
N ARG A 267 -10.04 14.08 2.94
CA ARG A 267 -10.44 15.33 3.60
C ARG A 267 -9.30 15.97 4.39
N ILE A 268 -8.40 15.16 4.97
CA ILE A 268 -7.22 15.65 5.68
C ILE A 268 -6.19 16.20 4.68
N LEU A 269 -5.95 15.48 3.57
CA LEU A 269 -5.01 15.92 2.55
C LEU A 269 -5.48 17.16 1.79
N CYS A 270 -6.77 17.34 1.60
CA CYS A 270 -7.37 18.50 0.95
C CYS A 270 -6.89 19.85 1.57
N PHE A 271 -6.70 19.96 2.88
CA PHE A 271 -6.21 21.18 3.52
C PHE A 271 -4.68 21.21 3.73
N SER A 272 -3.97 20.19 3.32
CA SER A 272 -2.52 20.08 3.52
C SER A 272 -1.73 20.88 2.49
N ASP A 273 -0.60 21.46 2.92
CA ASP A 273 0.31 22.20 2.04
C ASP A 273 1.53 21.36 1.64
N LEU A 274 1.95 20.43 2.51
CA LEU A 274 3.11 19.58 2.31
C LEU A 274 2.93 18.23 3.00
N PHE A 275 3.45 17.16 2.38
CA PHE A 275 3.47 15.83 2.95
C PHE A 275 4.89 15.39 3.28
N LEU A 276 5.12 14.86 4.50
CA LEU A 276 6.41 14.31 4.91
C LEU A 276 6.40 12.79 4.91
N LEU A 277 7.38 12.17 4.24
CA LEU A 277 7.56 10.73 4.18
C LEU A 277 9.04 10.33 4.34
N PRO A 278 9.68 10.56 5.52
CA PRO A 278 11.09 10.28 5.74
C PRO A 278 11.39 8.80 6.00
N SER A 279 10.59 7.88 5.48
CA SER A 279 10.67 6.46 5.72
C SER A 279 12.06 5.87 5.45
N GLU A 280 12.47 4.89 6.25
CA GLU A 280 13.70 4.12 6.04
C GLU A 280 13.59 3.16 4.86
N SER A 281 12.39 2.64 4.61
CA SER A 281 12.08 1.75 3.50
C SER A 281 10.63 1.88 3.09
N GLU A 282 10.39 1.92 1.80
CA GLU A 282 9.06 1.94 1.16
C GLU A 282 9.08 1.11 -0.11
N SER A 283 8.10 0.25 -0.27
CA SER A 283 8.00 -0.57 -1.49
C SER A 283 7.49 0.21 -2.70
N PHE A 284 6.68 1.25 -2.46
CA PHE A 284 6.08 2.09 -3.50
C PHE A 284 5.89 3.53 -3.04
N GLY A 285 5.27 3.74 -1.86
CA GLY A 285 4.92 5.07 -1.37
C GLY A 285 3.47 5.47 -1.66
N LEU A 286 2.51 4.57 -1.40
CA LEU A 286 1.08 4.83 -1.65
C LEU A 286 0.60 6.11 -0.94
N ALA A 287 1.04 6.38 0.29
CA ALA A 287 0.68 7.60 1.01
C ALA A 287 1.21 8.88 0.32
N ALA A 288 2.37 8.81 -0.34
CA ALA A 288 2.85 9.92 -1.17
C ALA A 288 1.96 10.11 -2.40
N LEU A 289 1.52 9.03 -3.04
CA LEU A 289 0.61 9.10 -4.17
C LEU A 289 -0.76 9.67 -3.76
N GLU A 290 -1.30 9.26 -2.60
CA GLU A 290 -2.52 9.82 -2.02
C GLU A 290 -2.38 11.32 -1.72
N ALA A 291 -1.23 11.77 -1.23
CA ALA A 291 -0.94 13.18 -1.05
C ALA A 291 -0.91 13.93 -2.40
N MET A 292 -0.18 13.40 -3.37
CA MET A 292 -0.01 14.03 -4.68
C MET A 292 -1.32 14.20 -5.45
N VAL A 293 -2.25 13.25 -5.38
CA VAL A 293 -3.57 13.38 -6.04
C VAL A 293 -4.43 14.47 -5.40
N ASN A 294 -4.20 14.78 -4.12
CA ASN A 294 -4.82 15.88 -3.38
C ASN A 294 -4.03 17.21 -3.49
N GLU A 295 -3.22 17.37 -4.53
CA GLU A 295 -2.41 18.58 -4.75
C GLU A 295 -1.39 18.85 -3.64
N VAL A 296 -0.87 17.82 -2.95
CA VAL A 296 0.09 17.99 -1.86
C VAL A 296 1.48 17.53 -2.32
N PRO A 297 2.47 18.44 -2.44
CA PRO A 297 3.85 18.07 -2.76
C PRO A 297 4.49 17.29 -1.60
N VAL A 298 5.48 16.44 -1.94
CA VAL A 298 6.04 15.46 -1.03
C VAL A 298 7.51 15.70 -0.75
N ILE A 299 7.89 15.78 0.53
CA ILE A 299 9.28 15.63 0.97
C ILE A 299 9.47 14.22 1.50
N SER A 300 10.37 13.47 0.89
CA SER A 300 10.55 12.07 1.23
C SER A 300 12.01 11.62 1.18
N SER A 301 12.24 10.44 1.76
CA SER A 301 13.51 9.75 1.60
C SER A 301 13.68 9.26 0.16
N ASN A 302 14.93 9.22 -0.32
CA ASN A 302 15.32 8.59 -1.58
C ASN A 302 15.57 7.09 -1.35
N THR A 303 14.51 6.31 -1.15
CA THR A 303 14.61 4.87 -0.83
C THR A 303 13.49 4.06 -1.45
N GLY A 304 13.78 2.81 -1.78
CA GLY A 304 12.81 1.86 -2.32
C GLY A 304 12.10 2.38 -3.57
N GLY A 305 10.79 2.17 -3.63
CA GLY A 305 9.94 2.61 -4.73
C GLY A 305 9.52 4.09 -4.67
N ILE A 306 9.89 4.85 -3.64
CA ILE A 306 9.50 6.27 -3.52
C ILE A 306 9.93 7.09 -4.75
N PRO A 307 11.17 6.95 -5.29
CA PRO A 307 11.60 7.73 -6.46
C PRO A 307 10.81 7.45 -7.74
N GLU A 308 10.07 6.35 -7.79
CA GLU A 308 9.19 6.02 -8.92
C GLU A 308 7.88 6.85 -8.88
N VAL A 309 7.52 7.35 -7.69
CA VAL A 309 6.30 8.15 -7.44
C VAL A 309 6.63 9.62 -7.26
N ASN A 310 7.53 9.96 -6.30
CA ASN A 310 7.94 11.32 -6.01
C ASN A 310 9.17 11.70 -6.84
N ILE A 311 9.01 12.61 -7.79
CA ILE A 311 10.06 13.03 -8.72
C ILE A 311 10.76 14.27 -8.17
N HIS A 312 12.06 14.12 -7.85
CA HIS A 312 12.90 15.19 -7.28
C HIS A 312 12.87 16.48 -8.10
N GLY A 313 12.57 17.60 -7.43
CA GLY A 313 12.46 18.93 -8.03
C GLY A 313 11.22 19.15 -8.90
N GLN A 314 10.32 18.16 -9.00
CA GLN A 314 9.07 18.27 -9.77
C GLN A 314 7.83 18.14 -8.91
N THR A 315 7.66 17.01 -8.19
CA THR A 315 6.50 16.73 -7.34
C THR A 315 6.80 16.96 -5.86
N GLY A 316 8.05 17.19 -5.54
CA GLY A 316 8.62 17.39 -4.23
C GLY A 316 10.14 17.22 -4.27
N PHE A 317 10.74 16.87 -3.14
CA PHE A 317 12.17 16.60 -3.06
C PHE A 317 12.46 15.25 -2.42
N LEU A 318 13.53 14.61 -2.89
CA LEU A 318 14.10 13.38 -2.35
C LEU A 318 15.39 13.71 -1.62
N SER A 319 15.57 13.17 -0.40
CA SER A 319 16.78 13.32 0.40
C SER A 319 17.25 11.96 0.95
N PRO A 320 18.50 11.81 1.33
CA PRO A 320 18.97 10.58 2.00
C PRO A 320 18.16 10.28 3.27
N VAL A 321 18.00 9.00 3.60
CA VAL A 321 17.33 8.59 4.85
C VAL A 321 18.03 9.21 6.04
N GLY A 322 17.27 9.90 6.91
CA GLY A 322 17.79 10.57 8.09
C GLY A 322 18.39 11.96 7.85
N ALA A 323 18.36 12.48 6.64
CA ALA A 323 18.84 13.82 6.30
C ALA A 323 17.81 14.91 6.72
N VAL A 324 17.53 14.99 8.01
CA VAL A 324 16.49 15.88 8.59
C VAL A 324 16.69 17.34 8.19
N ASP A 325 17.92 17.84 8.24
CA ASP A 325 18.22 19.24 7.88
C ASP A 325 17.93 19.54 6.42
N GLU A 326 18.37 18.67 5.51
CA GLU A 326 18.11 18.81 4.08
C GLU A 326 16.61 18.70 3.77
N MET A 327 15.88 17.77 4.41
CA MET A 327 14.44 17.66 4.25
C MET A 327 13.69 18.90 4.72
N ALA A 328 14.14 19.53 5.81
CA ALA A 328 13.56 20.78 6.30
C ALA A 328 13.82 21.95 5.35
N GLU A 329 15.03 22.10 4.83
CA GLU A 329 15.35 23.14 3.84
C GLU A 329 14.57 22.92 2.53
N ASN A 330 14.46 21.71 2.06
CA ASN A 330 13.65 21.35 0.90
C ASN A 330 12.15 21.69 1.11
N ALA A 331 11.62 21.44 2.30
CA ALA A 331 10.26 21.80 2.67
C ALA A 331 10.06 23.33 2.67
N LEU A 332 10.99 24.08 3.27
CA LEU A 332 10.96 25.52 3.30
C LEU A 332 11.05 26.15 1.91
N ALA A 333 11.86 25.57 1.01
CA ALA A 333 11.97 26.02 -0.38
C ALA A 333 10.63 25.95 -1.13
N ILE A 334 9.73 25.03 -0.74
CA ILE A 334 8.37 24.94 -1.31
C ILE A 334 7.39 25.85 -0.57
N LEU A 335 7.44 25.88 0.77
CA LEU A 335 6.39 26.48 1.60
C LEU A 335 6.48 27.99 1.72
N GLN A 336 7.68 28.59 1.59
CA GLN A 336 7.89 30.04 1.78
C GLN A 336 7.35 30.87 0.64
N ASP A 337 7.33 30.34 -0.58
CA ASP A 337 6.89 31.05 -1.77
C ASP A 337 5.57 30.44 -2.30
N PRO A 338 4.45 31.21 -2.27
CA PRO A 338 3.15 30.72 -2.74
C PRO A 338 3.14 30.30 -4.23
N GLU A 339 3.93 30.94 -5.08
CA GLU A 339 4.00 30.61 -6.50
C GLU A 339 4.74 29.28 -6.74
N VAL A 340 5.83 29.06 -5.99
CA VAL A 340 6.57 27.80 -6.00
C VAL A 340 5.67 26.67 -5.49
N LEU A 341 4.98 26.89 -4.37
CA LEU A 341 4.02 25.90 -3.83
C LEU A 341 2.95 25.53 -4.85
N ALA A 342 2.35 26.52 -5.51
CA ALA A 342 1.30 26.31 -6.50
C ALA A 342 1.83 25.48 -7.71
N GLN A 343 3.07 25.73 -8.14
CA GLN A 343 3.70 24.95 -9.20
C GLN A 343 3.93 23.47 -8.80
N PHE A 344 4.42 23.22 -7.58
CA PHE A 344 4.63 21.86 -7.07
C PHE A 344 3.29 21.13 -6.91
N LYS A 345 2.25 21.78 -6.38
CA LYS A 345 0.89 21.27 -6.27
C LYS A 345 0.38 20.79 -7.63
N LYS A 346 0.44 21.61 -8.65
CA LYS A 346 0.00 21.28 -10.01
C LYS A 346 0.77 20.09 -10.60
N ARG A 347 2.09 20.05 -10.41
CA ARG A 347 2.94 18.96 -10.94
C ARG A 347 2.69 17.64 -10.20
N ALA A 348 2.42 17.70 -8.89
CA ALA A 348 2.09 16.53 -8.08
C ALA A 348 0.84 15.81 -8.63
N VAL A 349 -0.26 16.52 -8.83
CA VAL A 349 -1.48 15.97 -9.43
C VAL A 349 -1.24 15.40 -10.82
N GLN A 350 -0.52 16.12 -11.68
CA GLN A 350 -0.23 15.64 -13.03
C GLN A 350 0.58 14.32 -13.02
N ALA A 351 1.52 14.19 -12.09
CA ALA A 351 2.28 12.96 -11.94
C ALA A 351 1.43 11.81 -11.38
N ALA A 352 0.55 12.11 -10.41
CA ALA A 352 -0.33 11.11 -9.82
C ALA A 352 -1.31 10.48 -10.84
N GLN A 353 -1.74 11.23 -11.86
CA GLN A 353 -2.62 10.73 -12.91
C GLN A 353 -2.06 9.52 -13.67
N LYS A 354 -0.74 9.36 -13.72
CA LYS A 354 -0.11 8.17 -14.35
C LYS A 354 -0.47 6.88 -13.64
N PHE A 355 -0.75 6.97 -12.34
CA PHE A 355 -1.10 5.85 -11.47
C PHE A 355 -2.62 5.73 -11.26
N ASP A 356 -3.43 6.38 -12.12
CA ASP A 356 -4.87 6.18 -12.08
C ASP A 356 -5.23 4.73 -12.39
N ILE A 357 -6.21 4.20 -11.66
CA ILE A 357 -6.66 2.80 -11.81
C ILE A 357 -7.06 2.47 -13.25
N THR A 358 -7.56 3.43 -14.01
CA THR A 358 -7.94 3.22 -15.42
C THR A 358 -6.74 2.91 -16.32
N ASN A 359 -5.54 3.35 -15.95
CA ASN A 359 -4.30 3.05 -16.65
C ASN A 359 -3.68 1.72 -16.17
N ILE A 360 -3.87 1.36 -14.91
CA ILE A 360 -3.23 0.19 -14.30
C ILE A 360 -4.08 -1.08 -14.43
N LEU A 361 -5.40 -0.95 -14.38
CA LEU A 361 -6.31 -2.10 -14.47
C LEU A 361 -6.10 -2.97 -15.72
N PRO A 362 -5.87 -2.41 -16.94
CA PRO A 362 -5.57 -3.21 -18.12
C PRO A 362 -4.31 -4.08 -17.99
N LEU A 363 -3.32 -3.65 -17.20
CA LEU A 363 -2.11 -4.44 -16.94
C LEU A 363 -2.45 -5.69 -16.12
N TYR A 364 -3.29 -5.55 -15.11
CA TYR A 364 -3.78 -6.69 -14.34
C TYR A 364 -4.67 -7.62 -15.19
N GLU A 365 -5.56 -7.08 -16.04
CA GLU A 365 -6.37 -7.88 -16.96
C GLU A 365 -5.48 -8.72 -17.89
N ALA A 366 -4.40 -8.15 -18.44
CA ALA A 366 -3.44 -8.89 -19.27
C ALA A 366 -2.73 -10.03 -18.49
N VAL A 367 -2.38 -9.78 -17.23
CA VAL A 367 -1.80 -10.81 -16.34
C VAL A 367 -2.79 -11.94 -16.06
N TYR A 368 -4.08 -11.64 -15.85
CA TYR A 368 -5.11 -12.65 -15.68
C TYR A 368 -5.29 -13.49 -16.94
N GLU A 369 -5.30 -12.88 -18.12
CA GLU A 369 -5.40 -13.59 -19.39
C GLU A 369 -4.18 -14.50 -19.62
N LYS A 370 -2.96 -14.02 -19.34
CA LYS A 370 -1.72 -14.79 -19.41
C LYS A 370 -1.78 -16.01 -18.48
N ALA A 371 -2.19 -15.80 -17.23
CA ALA A 371 -2.33 -16.87 -16.25
C ALA A 371 -3.41 -17.89 -16.65
N PHE A 372 -4.55 -17.43 -17.16
CA PHE A 372 -5.63 -18.30 -17.60
C PHE A 372 -5.24 -19.14 -18.84
N ALA A 373 -4.49 -18.56 -19.78
CA ALA A 373 -4.00 -19.26 -20.94
C ALA A 373 -3.05 -20.43 -20.58
N SER A 374 -2.23 -20.27 -19.52
CA SER A 374 -1.33 -21.32 -19.05
C SER A 374 -2.05 -22.55 -18.49
N ARG A 375 -3.31 -22.40 -18.03
CA ARG A 375 -4.17 -23.51 -17.57
C ARG A 375 -4.39 -24.57 -18.65
N LYS A 376 -4.54 -24.15 -19.91
CA LYS A 376 -4.82 -25.06 -21.04
C LYS A 376 -3.65 -25.98 -21.35
N THR A 377 -2.43 -25.56 -21.03
CA THR A 377 -1.21 -26.37 -21.27
C THR A 377 -0.95 -27.37 -20.14
N MET A 378 -1.52 -27.20 -18.96
CA MET A 378 -1.37 -28.11 -17.81
C MET A 378 -2.41 -29.25 -17.79
N SER A 379 -3.46 -29.16 -18.62
CA SER A 379 -4.52 -30.17 -18.73
C SER A 379 -4.28 -31.17 -19.86
N LEU A 380 -3.16 -31.09 -20.56
CA LEU A 380 -2.65 -32.03 -21.58
C LEU A 380 -1.46 -32.81 -21.04
#